data_bf79314e813e21169d8cb8e896d56859
#
_entry.id   bf79314e813e21169d8cb8e896d56859
#
_cell.length_a   1.000
_cell.length_b   1.000
_cell.length_c   1.000
_cell.angle_alpha   90.00
_cell.angle_beta   90.00
_cell.angle_gamma   90.00
#
_symmetry.space_group_name_H-M   'P 1'
#
loop_
_entity.id
_entity.type
_entity.pdbx_description
1 polymer ?
#
loop_
_entity_poly.entity_id
_entity_poly.type
_entity_poly.pdbx_seq_one_letter_code
_entity_poly.pdbx_strand_id
1 'polypeptide(L)'
;MFDKYLVTGATGFLGRAVAEELVRRKAQVHALVLHDDPCINLLPKEVHTVIGDVCDKGSLSDFFADADSRTCVIHCAGIVSVASRPGPRLYQVNVGGTWRVLRQCMEHDVGKMVYVLVSYTHLRAHETLRHLVCR
;
A
#
# COMPACT_ATOMS: atom_id res chain seq x y z
N MET A 1 16.49 1.02 11.07
CA MET A 1 16.11 0.00 10.08
C MET A 1 14.97 -0.85 10.62
N PHE A 2 14.09 -1.28 9.74
CA PHE A 2 12.90 -2.03 10.15
C PHE A 2 13.09 -3.51 9.89
N ASP A 3 12.48 -4.34 10.73
CA ASP A 3 12.56 -5.79 10.59
C ASP A 3 11.59 -6.31 9.53
N LYS A 4 10.49 -5.61 9.33
CA LYS A 4 9.42 -6.05 8.44
C LYS A 4 8.81 -4.86 7.70
N TYR A 5 8.47 -5.10 6.45
CA TYR A 5 7.78 -4.10 5.62
C TYR A 5 6.44 -4.67 5.17
N LEU A 6 5.38 -3.93 5.41
CA LEU A 6 4.04 -4.25 4.94
C LEU A 6 3.73 -3.32 3.76
N VAL A 7 3.48 -3.90 2.60
CA VAL A 7 3.24 -3.13 1.38
C VAL A 7 1.83 -3.38 0.88
N THR A 8 1.05 -2.32 0.73
CA THR A 8 -0.24 -2.40 0.05
C THR A 8 -0.06 -1.93 -1.39
N GLY A 9 -0.89 -2.40 -2.30
CA GLY A 9 -0.76 -2.05 -3.70
C GLY A 9 0.50 -2.61 -4.35
N ALA A 10 0.99 -3.73 -3.84
CA ALA A 10 2.26 -4.31 -4.28
C ALA A 10 2.22 -4.85 -5.70
N THR A 11 1.05 -5.12 -6.26
CA THR A 11 0.92 -5.59 -7.64
C THR A 11 0.83 -4.44 -8.64
N GLY A 12 0.68 -3.20 -8.17
CA GLY A 12 0.71 -2.04 -9.02
C GLY A 12 2.13 -1.69 -9.45
N PHE A 13 2.24 -0.73 -10.34
CA PHE A 13 3.52 -0.34 -10.93
C PHE A 13 4.55 0.07 -9.87
N LEU A 14 4.17 1.02 -9.02
CA LEU A 14 5.09 1.53 -7.99
C LEU A 14 5.25 0.53 -6.85
N GLY A 15 4.15 -0.05 -6.38
CA GLY A 15 4.20 -1.00 -5.27
C GLY A 15 5.05 -2.21 -5.58
N ARG A 16 4.99 -2.71 -6.81
CA ARG A 16 5.83 -3.83 -7.23
C ARG A 16 7.31 -3.44 -7.24
N ALA A 17 7.63 -2.25 -7.76
CA ALA A 17 9.01 -1.77 -7.76
C ALA A 17 9.55 -1.63 -6.33
N VAL A 18 8.72 -1.15 -5.41
CA VAL A 18 9.09 -1.06 -3.99
C VAL A 18 9.35 -2.44 -3.42
N ALA A 19 8.44 -3.39 -3.66
CA ALA A 19 8.60 -4.76 -3.15
C ALA A 19 9.88 -5.41 -3.70
N GLU A 20 10.14 -5.24 -4.98
CA GLU A 20 11.35 -5.79 -5.62
C GLU A 20 12.62 -5.20 -5.01
N GLU A 21 12.63 -3.88 -4.77
CA GLU A 21 13.80 -3.24 -4.17
C GLU A 21 14.01 -3.70 -2.72
N LEU A 22 12.94 -3.86 -1.96
CA LEU A 22 13.05 -4.34 -0.58
C LEU A 22 13.58 -5.78 -0.54
N VAL A 23 13.13 -6.63 -1.44
CA VAL A 23 13.65 -8.01 -1.56
C VAL A 23 15.12 -8.00 -1.92
N ARG A 24 15.50 -7.12 -2.85
CA ARG A 24 16.91 -6.98 -3.25
C ARG A 24 17.77 -6.59 -2.04
N ARG A 25 17.22 -5.81 -1.12
CA ARG A 25 17.92 -5.40 0.11
C ARG A 25 17.79 -6.44 1.23
N LYS A 26 17.24 -7.59 0.93
CA LYS A 26 17.05 -8.71 1.86
C LYS A 26 16.15 -8.36 3.05
N ALA A 27 15.22 -7.45 2.83
CA ALA A 27 14.22 -7.11 3.82
C ALA A 27 13.09 -8.15 3.81
N GLN A 28 12.43 -8.31 4.94
CA GLN A 28 11.23 -9.14 5.04
C GLN A 28 10.05 -8.34 4.54
N VAL A 29 9.37 -8.82 3.50
CA VAL A 29 8.29 -8.09 2.84
C VAL A 29 7.01 -8.91 2.87
N HIS A 30 5.94 -8.30 3.36
CA HIS A 30 4.59 -8.85 3.29
C HIS A 30 3.75 -7.93 2.42
N ALA A 31 3.02 -8.49 1.48
CA ALA A 31 2.20 -7.73 0.54
C ALA A 31 0.74 -8.09 0.68
N LEU A 32 -0.12 -7.08 0.77
CA LEU A 32 -1.56 -7.27 0.72
C LEU A 32 -1.98 -7.30 -0.75
N VAL A 33 -2.61 -8.39 -1.18
CA VAL A 33 -3.05 -8.56 -2.57
C VAL A 33 -4.52 -8.94 -2.62
N LEU A 34 -5.21 -8.46 -3.64
CA LEU A 34 -6.62 -8.81 -3.84
C LEU A 34 -6.74 -10.27 -4.29
N HIS A 35 -7.88 -10.88 -3.93
CA HIS A 35 -8.13 -12.30 -4.17
C HIS A 35 -7.94 -12.71 -5.64
N ASP A 36 -8.44 -11.91 -6.57
CA ASP A 36 -8.43 -12.24 -8.00
C ASP A 36 -7.39 -11.43 -8.78
N ASP A 37 -6.33 -10.99 -8.13
CA ASP A 37 -5.34 -10.15 -8.78
C ASP A 37 -4.50 -10.98 -9.75
N PRO A 38 -4.59 -10.69 -11.08
CA PRO A 38 -3.83 -11.47 -12.05
C PRO A 38 -2.33 -11.22 -12.00
N CYS A 39 -1.91 -10.17 -11.32
CA CYS A 39 -0.50 -9.77 -11.25
C CYS A 39 0.23 -10.34 -10.04
N ILE A 40 -0.43 -11.16 -9.25
CA ILE A 40 0.17 -11.73 -8.04
C ILE A 40 1.45 -12.52 -8.36
N ASN A 41 1.49 -13.18 -9.50
CA ASN A 41 2.63 -14.00 -9.92
C ASN A 41 3.83 -13.17 -10.37
N LEU A 42 3.65 -11.86 -10.54
CA LEU A 42 4.75 -10.96 -10.91
C LEU A 42 5.58 -10.53 -9.70
N LEU A 43 5.10 -10.79 -8.50
CA LEU A 43 5.85 -10.48 -7.29
C LEU A 43 7.00 -11.46 -7.09
N PRO A 44 8.12 -11.00 -6.52
CA PRO A 44 9.21 -11.91 -6.17
C PRO A 44 8.74 -13.02 -5.23
N LYS A 45 9.36 -14.18 -5.34
CA LYS A 45 9.02 -15.35 -4.50
C LYS A 45 9.20 -15.08 -3.02
N GLU A 46 10.14 -14.22 -2.68
CA GLU A 46 10.49 -13.89 -1.31
C GLU A 46 9.40 -13.06 -0.61
N VAL A 47 8.50 -12.45 -1.39
CA VAL A 47 7.41 -11.65 -0.82
C VAL A 47 6.34 -12.60 -0.26
N HIS A 48 6.02 -12.42 1.01
CA HIS A 48 4.90 -13.14 1.62
C HIS A 48 3.61 -12.44 1.28
N THR A 49 2.74 -13.08 0.51
CA THR A 49 1.48 -12.48 0.08
C THR A 49 0.37 -12.82 1.06
N VAL A 50 -0.43 -11.82 1.38
CA VAL A 50 -1.63 -11.96 2.21
C VAL A 50 -2.82 -11.51 1.36
N ILE A 51 -3.80 -12.36 1.22
CA ILE A 51 -5.00 -12.04 0.45
C ILE A 51 -5.90 -11.14 1.29
N GLY A 52 -6.28 -9.99 0.75
CA GLY A 52 -7.17 -9.08 1.44
C GLY A 52 -7.42 -7.80 0.67
N ASP A 53 -8.20 -6.93 1.26
CA ASP A 53 -8.64 -5.67 0.64
C ASP A 53 -8.56 -4.57 1.70
N VAL A 54 -8.04 -3.40 1.31
CA VAL A 54 -7.99 -2.26 2.22
C VAL A 54 -9.38 -1.78 2.63
N CYS A 55 -10.41 -2.19 1.90
CA CYS A 55 -11.80 -1.90 2.25
C CYS A 55 -12.36 -2.89 3.27
N ASP A 56 -11.64 -3.93 3.61
CA ASP A 56 -12.09 -4.97 4.53
C ASP A 56 -11.23 -4.93 5.80
N LYS A 57 -11.84 -4.48 6.89
CA LYS A 57 -11.18 -4.38 8.18
C LYS A 57 -10.61 -5.73 8.65
N GLY A 58 -11.33 -6.82 8.41
CA GLY A 58 -10.89 -8.15 8.80
C GLY A 58 -9.60 -8.56 8.11
N SER A 59 -9.51 -8.32 6.80
CA SER A 59 -8.28 -8.60 6.04
C SER A 59 -7.11 -7.80 6.58
N LEU A 60 -7.35 -6.53 6.93
CA LEU A 60 -6.30 -5.67 7.45
C LEU A 60 -5.83 -6.13 8.82
N SER A 61 -6.74 -6.60 9.67
CA SER A 61 -6.36 -7.14 10.97
C SER A 61 -5.39 -8.31 10.81
N ASP A 62 -5.66 -9.20 9.86
CA ASP A 62 -4.77 -10.34 9.59
C ASP A 62 -3.43 -9.88 9.03
N PHE A 63 -3.46 -8.91 8.13
CA PHE A 63 -2.26 -8.38 7.50
C PHE A 63 -1.33 -7.72 8.52
N PHE A 64 -1.91 -7.07 9.52
CA PHE A 64 -1.17 -6.36 10.57
C PHE A 64 -0.92 -7.19 11.83
N ALA A 65 -1.31 -8.47 11.84
CA ALA A 65 -1.32 -9.27 13.07
C ALA A 65 0.00 -9.24 13.85
N ASP A 66 1.13 -9.27 13.14
CA ASP A 66 2.45 -9.29 13.77
C ASP A 66 3.18 -7.95 13.66
N ALA A 67 2.47 -6.89 13.31
CA ALA A 67 3.09 -5.58 13.16
C ALA A 67 3.43 -4.96 14.51
N ASP A 68 4.54 -4.26 14.58
CA ASP A 68 5.01 -3.63 15.82
C ASP A 68 5.86 -2.39 15.49
N SER A 69 6.57 -1.88 16.49
CA SER A 69 7.40 -0.68 16.34
C SER A 69 8.58 -0.87 15.38
N ARG A 70 8.88 -2.09 15.01
CA ARG A 70 9.94 -2.40 14.05
C ARG A 70 9.40 -2.69 12.66
N THR A 71 8.14 -2.38 12.43
CA THR A 71 7.46 -2.54 11.15
C THR A 71 7.36 -1.19 10.45
N CYS A 72 7.61 -1.19 9.14
CA CYS A 72 7.36 -0.06 8.27
C CYS A 72 6.22 -0.42 7.31
N VAL A 73 5.23 0.44 7.19
CA VAL A 73 4.11 0.25 6.29
C VAL A 73 4.28 1.18 5.09
N ILE A 74 4.25 0.61 3.90
CA ILE A 74 4.30 1.39 2.66
C ILE A 74 2.97 1.21 1.95
N HIS A 75 2.17 2.25 1.96
CA HIS A 75 0.81 2.22 1.44
C HIS A 75 0.79 2.78 0.02
N CYS A 76 0.71 1.88 -0.95
CA CYS A 76 0.63 2.22 -2.37
C CYS A 76 -0.72 1.88 -2.98
N ALA A 77 -1.62 1.26 -2.22
CA ALA A 77 -2.93 0.88 -2.73
C ALA A 77 -3.76 2.12 -3.04
N GLY A 78 -4.34 2.14 -4.22
CA GLY A 78 -5.18 3.23 -4.63
C GLY A 78 -5.68 2.99 -6.03
N ILE A 79 -6.78 3.63 -6.37
CA ILE A 79 -7.34 3.60 -7.71
C ILE A 79 -6.99 4.91 -8.39
N VAL A 80 -6.41 4.81 -9.58
CA VAL A 80 -6.15 5.96 -10.42
C VAL A 80 -7.30 6.05 -11.42
N SER A 81 -7.95 7.20 -11.46
CA SER A 81 -9.04 7.43 -12.40
C SER A 81 -8.83 8.75 -13.12
N VAL A 82 -9.02 8.71 -14.43
CA VAL A 82 -8.99 9.91 -15.27
C VAL A 82 -10.41 10.42 -15.54
N ALA A 83 -11.42 9.80 -14.95
CA ALA A 83 -12.80 10.21 -15.14
C ALA A 83 -13.04 11.56 -14.45
N SER A 84 -13.90 12.39 -15.06
CA SER A 84 -14.24 13.68 -14.51
C SER A 84 -15.09 13.57 -13.24
N ARG A 85 -15.73 12.43 -13.02
CA ARG A 85 -16.52 12.14 -11.83
C ARG A 85 -16.04 10.84 -11.19
N PRO A 86 -15.29 10.91 -10.09
CA PRO A 86 -14.88 9.70 -9.40
C PRO A 86 -16.10 8.99 -8.81
N GLY A 87 -16.13 7.67 -8.96
CA GLY A 87 -17.20 6.86 -8.41
C GLY A 87 -16.99 6.58 -6.93
N PRO A 88 -18.01 5.98 -6.26
CA PRO A 88 -17.92 5.63 -4.84
C PRO A 88 -16.75 4.70 -4.52
N ARG A 89 -16.40 3.80 -5.43
CA ARG A 89 -15.29 2.87 -5.25
C ARG A 89 -13.96 3.59 -5.06
N LEU A 90 -13.75 4.69 -5.79
CA LEU A 90 -12.54 5.49 -5.67
C LEU A 90 -12.38 6.02 -4.24
N TYR A 91 -13.46 6.57 -3.67
CA TYR A 91 -13.43 7.07 -2.31
C TYR A 91 -13.26 5.96 -1.30
N GLN A 92 -13.94 4.84 -1.49
CA GLN A 92 -13.83 3.71 -0.57
C GLN A 92 -12.40 3.20 -0.47
N VAL A 93 -11.70 3.13 -1.59
CA VAL A 93 -10.31 2.65 -1.62
C VAL A 93 -9.35 3.75 -1.21
N ASN A 94 -9.41 4.91 -1.87
CA ASN A 94 -8.38 5.94 -1.71
C ASN A 94 -8.49 6.70 -0.40
N VAL A 95 -9.71 6.92 0.09
CA VAL A 95 -9.93 7.62 1.35
C VAL A 95 -10.17 6.61 2.47
N GLY A 96 -11.19 5.78 2.33
CA GLY A 96 -11.56 4.81 3.35
C GLY A 96 -10.46 3.78 3.60
N GLY A 97 -9.87 3.26 2.53
CA GLY A 97 -8.78 2.29 2.65
C GLY A 97 -7.56 2.87 3.33
N THR A 98 -7.17 4.08 2.95
CA THR A 98 -6.03 4.77 3.57
C THR A 98 -6.30 5.01 5.04
N TRP A 99 -7.51 5.41 5.39
CA TRP A 99 -7.90 5.63 6.78
C TRP A 99 -7.82 4.34 7.59
N ARG A 100 -8.28 3.24 7.03
CA ARG A 100 -8.21 1.93 7.70
C ARG A 100 -6.78 1.49 7.92
N VAL A 101 -5.91 1.68 6.92
CA VAL A 101 -4.49 1.36 7.05
C VAL A 101 -3.84 2.22 8.14
N LEU A 102 -4.15 3.52 8.16
CA LEU A 102 -3.61 4.42 9.16
C LEU A 102 -4.05 4.00 10.57
N ARG A 103 -5.31 3.62 10.73
CA ARG A 103 -5.80 3.14 12.02
C ARG A 103 -5.06 1.90 12.49
N GLN A 104 -4.81 0.96 11.61
CA GLN A 104 -4.03 -0.24 11.94
C GLN A 104 -2.61 0.13 12.35
N CYS A 105 -2.00 1.09 11.66
CA CYS A 105 -0.68 1.57 12.03
C CYS A 105 -0.66 2.13 13.45
N MET A 106 -1.70 2.89 13.82
CA MET A 106 -1.80 3.45 15.17
C MET A 106 -2.08 2.38 16.21
N GLU A 107 -2.95 1.44 15.92
CA GLU A 107 -3.30 0.36 16.85
C GLU A 107 -2.12 -0.56 17.15
N HIS A 108 -1.23 -0.76 16.18
CA HIS A 108 -0.07 -1.64 16.33
C HIS A 108 1.23 -0.89 16.63
N ASP A 109 1.16 0.43 16.79
CA ASP A 109 2.34 1.27 17.05
C ASP A 109 3.46 1.00 16.04
N VAL A 110 3.13 0.93 14.76
CA VAL A 110 4.15 0.69 13.74
C VAL A 110 5.17 1.82 13.73
N GLY A 111 6.41 1.49 13.41
CA GLY A 111 7.50 2.44 13.51
C GLY A 111 7.43 3.55 12.47
N LYS A 112 6.88 3.26 11.29
CA LYS A 112 6.80 4.25 10.22
C LYS A 112 5.72 3.87 9.22
N MET A 113 5.02 4.86 8.72
CA MET A 113 4.11 4.69 7.59
C MET A 113 4.53 5.65 6.49
N VAL A 114 4.71 5.12 5.29
CA VAL A 114 4.95 5.90 4.07
C VAL A 114 3.70 5.78 3.22
N TYR A 115 3.10 6.90 2.88
CA TYR A 115 1.92 6.94 2.04
C TYR A 115 2.28 7.54 0.70
N VAL A 116 2.01 6.80 -0.36
CA VAL A 116 2.25 7.27 -1.72
C VAL A 116 0.92 7.73 -2.30
N LEU A 117 0.83 9.01 -2.56
CA LEU A 117 -0.36 9.62 -3.11
C LEU A 117 -0.13 9.94 -4.57
N VAL A 118 -1.00 9.41 -5.44
CA VAL A 118 -0.99 9.74 -6.86
C VAL A 118 -2.19 10.63 -7.13
N SER A 119 -1.93 11.83 -7.61
CA SER A 119 -2.98 12.77 -7.96
C SER A 119 -2.81 13.19 -9.41
N TYR A 120 -3.89 13.13 -10.16
CA TYR A 120 -3.90 13.54 -11.56
C TYR A 120 -4.65 14.84 -11.74
N THR A 121 -3.90 15.90 -12.06
CA THR A 121 -4.49 17.06 -12.68
C THR A 121 -3.69 17.32 -13.94
N HIS A 122 -4.37 17.52 -15.06
CA HIS A 122 -3.73 17.63 -16.36
C HIS A 122 -2.67 18.73 -16.46
N LEU A 123 -2.86 19.80 -15.74
CA LEU A 123 -2.02 20.99 -15.87
C LEU A 123 -0.95 21.10 -14.78
N ARG A 124 -0.97 20.25 -13.79
CA ARG A 124 -0.09 20.39 -12.60
C ARG A 124 0.54 19.10 -12.16
N ALA A 125 0.67 18.14 -13.07
CA ALA A 125 1.20 16.83 -12.73
C ALA A 125 2.61 16.94 -12.11
N HIS A 126 3.45 17.80 -12.63
CA HIS A 126 4.81 17.97 -12.11
C HIS A 126 4.85 18.65 -10.74
N GLU A 127 3.91 19.53 -10.45
CA GLU A 127 3.79 20.12 -9.11
C GLU A 127 3.29 19.10 -8.11
N THR A 128 2.33 18.31 -8.53
CA THR A 128 1.75 17.24 -7.70
C THR A 128 2.82 16.22 -7.32
N LEU A 129 3.71 15.88 -8.24
CA LEU A 129 4.76 14.90 -7.99
C LEU A 129 5.63 15.23 -6.78
N ARG A 130 5.80 16.52 -6.46
CA ARG A 130 6.58 16.91 -5.29
C ARG A 130 5.94 16.52 -3.97
N HIS A 131 4.65 16.20 -3.98
CA HIS A 131 3.89 15.89 -2.78
C HIS A 131 3.43 14.43 -2.72
N LEU A 132 3.98 13.58 -3.57
CA LEU A 132 3.53 12.19 -3.68
C LEU A 132 3.92 11.33 -2.48
N VAL A 133 4.91 11.71 -1.72
CA VAL A 133 5.37 10.92 -0.58
C VAL A 133 5.09 11.69 0.70
N CYS A 134 4.24 11.11 1.55
CA CYS A 134 3.91 11.65 2.87
C CYS A 134 4.43 10.70 3.95
N ARG A 135 4.83 11.31 5.06
CA ARG A 135 5.38 10.55 6.18
C ARG A 135 4.57 10.77 7.43
#